data_593791f3ec2fe80f2e7412cbd8df2f69
#
_entry.id   593791f3ec2fe80f2e7412cbd8df2f69
#
_cell.length_a   1.000
_cell.length_b   1.000
_cell.length_c   1.000
_cell.angle_alpha   90.00
_cell.angle_beta   90.00
_cell.angle_gamma   90.00
#
_symmetry.space_group_name_H-M   'P 1'
#
loop_
_entity.id
_entity.type
_entity.pdbx_description
1 polymer ?
#
loop_
_entity_poly.entity_id
_entity_poly.type
_entity_poly.pdbx_seq_one_letter_code
_entity_poly.pdbx_strand_id
1 'polypeptide(L)'
;MNVFSTRLQELMALRHVTQRQLAAMVDVTEAAMSRYVKGERMPRMNTVANIATALQTTSDYLLGRDTEHDAEFDFTTVKRLIARNASSMTADQKTELINALFVKE
;
A
#
# COMPACT_ATOMS: atom_id res chain seq x y z
N MET A 1 -14.17 -8.04 -9.13
CA MET A 1 -13.54 -7.05 -8.24
C MET A 1 -12.55 -6.21 -9.03
N ASN A 2 -12.21 -5.06 -8.53
CA ASN A 2 -11.23 -4.18 -9.17
C ASN A 2 -9.95 -4.11 -8.34
N VAL A 3 -8.95 -3.40 -8.85
CA VAL A 3 -7.67 -3.27 -8.14
C VAL A 3 -7.86 -2.68 -6.75
N PHE A 4 -8.70 -1.66 -6.65
CA PHE A 4 -8.95 -1.01 -5.37
C PHE A 4 -9.47 -2.00 -4.32
N SER A 5 -10.52 -2.75 -4.66
CA SER A 5 -11.12 -3.68 -3.71
C SER A 5 -10.16 -4.81 -3.33
N THR A 6 -9.39 -5.31 -4.29
CA THR A 6 -8.41 -6.37 -4.04
C THR A 6 -7.32 -5.89 -3.08
N ARG A 7 -6.74 -4.73 -3.34
CA ARG A 7 -5.69 -4.18 -2.49
C ARG A 7 -6.21 -3.75 -1.13
N LEU A 8 -7.45 -3.26 -1.09
CA LEU A 8 -8.11 -2.91 0.16
C LEU A 8 -8.23 -4.13 1.07
N GLN A 9 -8.70 -5.24 0.52
CA GLN A 9 -8.83 -6.49 1.28
C GLN A 9 -7.48 -6.99 1.76
N GLU A 10 -6.47 -6.95 0.91
CA GLU A 10 -5.12 -7.38 1.27
C GLU A 10 -4.55 -6.56 2.42
N LEU A 11 -4.71 -5.24 2.36
CA LEU A 11 -4.19 -4.36 3.40
C LEU A 11 -4.96 -4.49 4.71
N MET A 12 -6.27 -4.69 4.63
CA MET A 12 -7.07 -4.92 5.83
C MET A 12 -6.60 -6.18 6.55
N ALA A 13 -6.34 -7.23 5.80
CA ALA A 13 -5.82 -8.47 6.37
C ALA A 13 -4.43 -8.28 6.96
N LEU A 14 -3.56 -7.60 6.22
CA LEU A 14 -2.19 -7.34 6.66
C LEU A 14 -2.14 -6.51 7.95
N ARG A 15 -3.00 -5.50 8.06
CA ARG A 15 -3.04 -4.61 9.22
C ARG A 15 -3.97 -5.12 10.33
N HIS A 16 -4.62 -6.24 10.12
CA HIS A 16 -5.58 -6.80 11.09
C HIS A 16 -6.72 -5.82 11.42
N VAL A 17 -7.24 -5.17 10.37
CA VAL A 17 -8.33 -4.20 10.50
C VAL A 17 -9.57 -4.79 9.89
N THR A 18 -10.66 -4.82 10.65
CA THR A 18 -11.94 -5.31 10.15
C THR A 18 -12.63 -4.22 9.35
N GLN A 19 -13.60 -4.64 8.54
CA GLN A 19 -14.43 -3.73 7.77
C GLN A 19 -15.14 -2.71 8.67
N ARG A 20 -15.64 -3.17 9.81
CA ARG A 20 -16.30 -2.31 10.79
C ARG A 20 -15.33 -1.29 11.39
N GLN A 21 -14.14 -1.74 11.75
CA GLN A 21 -13.12 -0.86 12.30
C GLN A 21 -12.70 0.21 11.30
N LEU A 22 -12.47 -0.21 10.06
CA LEU A 22 -12.05 0.72 9.02
C LEU A 22 -13.15 1.75 8.75
N ALA A 23 -14.41 1.31 8.69
CA ALA A 23 -15.53 2.22 8.49
C ALA A 23 -15.56 3.31 9.56
N ALA A 24 -15.35 2.93 10.82
CA ALA A 24 -15.30 3.90 11.92
C ALA A 24 -14.09 4.83 11.79
N MET A 25 -12.95 4.32 11.38
CA MET A 25 -11.73 5.12 11.26
C MET A 25 -11.83 6.20 10.20
N VAL A 26 -12.58 5.95 9.13
CA VAL A 26 -12.69 6.89 8.01
C VAL A 26 -14.07 7.55 7.92
N ASP A 27 -14.87 7.36 8.96
CA ASP A 27 -16.18 8.02 9.09
C ASP A 27 -17.13 7.72 7.93
N VAL A 28 -17.24 6.44 7.58
CA VAL A 28 -18.25 5.97 6.63
C VAL A 28 -19.07 4.87 7.28
N THR A 29 -20.24 4.59 6.71
CA THR A 29 -21.09 3.53 7.23
C THR A 29 -20.51 2.16 6.92
N GLU A 30 -20.86 1.15 7.71
CA GLU A 30 -20.46 -0.23 7.42
C GLU A 30 -21.01 -0.69 6.08
N ALA A 31 -22.23 -0.28 5.75
CA ALA A 31 -22.85 -0.64 4.47
C ALA A 31 -22.05 -0.09 3.30
N ALA A 32 -21.61 1.17 3.39
CA ALA A 32 -20.77 1.77 2.35
C ALA A 32 -19.43 1.06 2.27
N MET A 33 -18.79 0.81 3.41
CA MET A 33 -17.50 0.12 3.44
C MET A 33 -17.62 -1.28 2.84
N SER A 34 -18.70 -1.99 3.14
CA SER A 34 -18.94 -3.31 2.57
C SER A 34 -18.94 -3.27 1.04
N ARG A 35 -19.58 -2.27 0.46
CA ARG A 35 -19.62 -2.12 -1.00
C ARG A 35 -18.25 -1.83 -1.58
N TYR A 36 -17.46 -1.01 -0.90
CA TYR A 36 -16.08 -0.72 -1.33
C TYR A 36 -15.23 -1.99 -1.30
N VAL A 37 -15.33 -2.75 -0.23
CA VAL A 37 -14.56 -4.00 -0.04
C VAL A 37 -14.93 -5.04 -1.09
N LYS A 38 -16.20 -5.11 -1.45
CA LYS A 38 -16.67 -6.07 -2.46
C LYS A 38 -16.43 -5.60 -3.89
N GLY A 39 -16.02 -4.35 -4.08
CA GLY A 39 -15.82 -3.80 -5.40
C GLY A 39 -17.10 -3.37 -6.11
N GLU A 40 -18.20 -3.28 -5.38
CA GLU A 40 -19.50 -2.88 -5.93
C GLU A 40 -19.61 -1.37 -6.12
N ARG A 41 -18.77 -0.61 -5.44
CA ARG A 41 -18.79 0.85 -5.50
C ARG A 41 -17.40 1.39 -5.21
N MET A 42 -17.03 2.48 -5.90
CA MET A 42 -15.80 3.20 -5.64
C MET A 42 -16.07 4.38 -4.71
N PRO A 43 -15.24 4.57 -3.68
CA PRO A 43 -15.36 5.76 -2.85
C PRO A 43 -14.85 6.99 -3.58
N ARG A 44 -15.21 8.16 -3.05
CA ARG A 44 -14.67 9.41 -3.53
C ARG A 44 -13.20 9.53 -3.19
N MET A 45 -12.48 10.40 -3.90
CA MET A 45 -11.04 10.55 -3.71
C MET A 45 -10.64 10.90 -2.28
N ASN A 46 -11.41 11.77 -1.62
CA ASN A 46 -11.10 12.08 -0.23
C ASN A 46 -11.27 10.88 0.69
N THR A 47 -12.25 10.03 0.42
CA THR A 47 -12.45 8.79 1.17
C THR A 47 -11.31 7.81 0.91
N VAL A 48 -10.88 7.69 -0.36
CA VAL A 48 -9.72 6.86 -0.71
C VAL A 48 -8.48 7.32 0.06
N ALA A 49 -8.26 8.63 0.14
CA ALA A 49 -7.13 9.18 0.87
C ALA A 49 -7.21 8.85 2.37
N ASN A 50 -8.39 8.94 2.95
CA ASN A 50 -8.59 8.60 4.36
C ASN A 50 -8.36 7.11 4.62
N ILE A 51 -8.84 6.26 3.73
CA ILE A 51 -8.62 4.81 3.82
C ILE A 51 -7.11 4.51 3.73
N ALA A 52 -6.44 5.15 2.78
CA ALA A 52 -4.99 4.96 2.61
C ALA A 52 -4.25 5.35 3.88
N THR A 53 -4.58 6.48 4.47
CA THR A 53 -3.96 6.93 5.72
C THR A 53 -4.21 5.92 6.84
N ALA A 54 -5.44 5.46 6.97
CA ALA A 54 -5.81 4.51 8.02
C ALA A 54 -5.05 3.19 7.88
N LEU A 55 -4.81 2.75 6.66
CA LEU A 55 -4.10 1.49 6.38
C LEU A 55 -2.61 1.68 6.15
N GLN A 56 -2.09 2.90 6.37
CA GLN A 56 -0.67 3.22 6.23
C GLN A 56 -0.12 2.93 4.83
N THR A 57 -0.89 3.35 3.83
CA THR A 57 -0.50 3.22 2.44
C THR A 57 -0.79 4.52 1.70
N THR A 58 -0.76 4.51 0.38
CA THR A 58 -1.04 5.68 -0.45
C THR A 58 -2.29 5.47 -1.29
N SER A 59 -2.91 6.57 -1.70
CA SER A 59 -4.05 6.51 -2.63
C SER A 59 -3.63 5.86 -3.94
N ASP A 60 -2.42 6.17 -4.42
CA ASP A 60 -1.92 5.61 -5.66
C ASP A 60 -1.82 4.09 -5.59
N TYR A 61 -1.34 3.55 -4.47
CA TYR A 61 -1.27 2.10 -4.31
C TYR A 61 -2.67 1.47 -4.39
N LEU A 62 -3.62 2.04 -3.64
CA LEU A 62 -4.99 1.51 -3.62
C LEU A 62 -5.66 1.57 -4.99
N LEU A 63 -5.36 2.61 -5.76
CA LEU A 63 -5.94 2.81 -7.08
C LEU A 63 -5.18 2.09 -8.19
N GLY A 64 -4.09 1.43 -7.86
CA GLY A 64 -3.29 0.72 -8.84
C GLY A 64 -2.44 1.60 -9.73
N ARG A 65 -2.26 2.86 -9.37
CA ARG A 65 -1.47 3.80 -10.18
C ARG A 65 0.02 3.58 -10.06
N ASP A 66 0.45 2.89 -9.03
CA ASP A 66 1.86 2.58 -8.81
C ASP A 66 2.35 1.41 -9.64
N THR A 67 1.44 0.64 -10.24
CA THR A 67 1.83 -0.56 -10.98
C THR A 67 2.73 -0.28 -12.17
N GLU A 68 2.57 0.88 -12.78
CA GLU A 68 3.44 1.28 -13.89
C GLU A 68 4.88 1.44 -13.44
N HIS A 69 5.07 1.96 -12.24
CA HIS A 69 6.41 2.11 -11.67
C HIS A 69 7.00 0.77 -11.25
N ASP A 70 6.16 -0.10 -10.72
CA ASP A 70 6.61 -1.43 -10.33
C ASP A 70 7.06 -2.24 -11.52
N ALA A 71 6.37 -2.12 -12.65
CA ALA A 71 6.70 -2.85 -13.86
C ALA A 71 8.08 -2.48 -14.39
N GLU A 72 8.51 -1.26 -14.12
CA GLU A 72 9.80 -0.76 -14.56
C GLU A 72 10.77 -0.64 -13.40
N PHE A 73 10.79 -1.52 -12.51
CA PHE A 73 11.66 -1.48 -11.35
C PHE A 73 12.59 -0.25 -11.32
N ASP A 74 12.29 0.74 -10.53
CA ASP A 74 13.03 1.99 -10.51
C ASP A 74 14.31 1.86 -9.69
N PHE A 75 15.38 1.46 -10.38
CA PHE A 75 16.69 1.29 -9.78
C PHE A 75 17.18 2.60 -9.14
N THR A 76 16.85 3.72 -9.74
CA THR A 76 17.25 5.03 -9.21
C THR A 76 16.61 5.29 -7.85
N THR A 77 15.33 4.96 -7.68
CA THR A 77 14.65 5.10 -6.40
C THR A 77 15.28 4.22 -5.33
N VAL A 78 15.60 2.98 -5.68
CA VAL A 78 16.27 2.06 -4.75
C VAL A 78 17.63 2.61 -4.34
N LYS A 79 18.39 3.12 -5.28
CA LYS A 79 19.70 3.72 -4.99
C LYS A 79 19.58 4.92 -4.05
N ARG A 80 18.55 5.76 -4.25
CA ARG A 80 18.31 6.89 -3.35
C ARG A 80 17.99 6.45 -1.93
N LEU A 81 17.15 5.43 -1.79
CA LEU A 81 16.79 4.93 -0.48
C LEU A 81 18.00 4.36 0.25
N ILE A 82 18.83 3.62 -0.45
CA ILE A 82 20.05 3.07 0.11
C ILE A 82 21.02 4.18 0.51
N ALA A 83 21.21 5.17 -0.37
CA ALA A 83 22.10 6.30 -0.09
C ALA A 83 21.61 7.11 1.12
N ARG A 84 20.30 7.33 1.23
CA ARG A 84 19.73 8.08 2.34
C ARG A 84 20.00 7.41 3.68
N ASN A 85 19.99 6.10 3.71
CA ASN A 85 20.16 5.33 4.94
C ASN A 85 21.58 4.80 5.12
N ALA A 86 22.49 5.12 4.20
CA ALA A 86 23.83 4.54 4.19
C ALA A 86 24.60 4.82 5.47
N SER A 87 24.44 6.01 6.04
CA SER A 87 25.18 6.39 7.25
C SER A 87 24.73 5.61 8.49
N SER A 88 23.52 5.05 8.47
CA SER A 88 23.00 4.31 9.60
C SER A 88 23.00 2.80 9.37
N MET A 89 23.55 2.34 8.25
CA MET A 89 23.56 0.93 7.89
C MET A 89 24.99 0.40 7.86
N THR A 90 25.17 -0.81 8.38
CA THR A 90 26.45 -1.50 8.21
C THR A 90 26.56 -2.03 6.77
N ALA A 91 27.78 -2.44 6.39
CA ALA A 91 27.99 -3.03 5.07
C ALA A 91 27.14 -4.29 4.88
N ASP A 92 27.04 -5.11 5.93
CA ASP A 92 26.23 -6.32 5.88
C ASP A 92 24.75 -6.01 5.69
N GLN A 93 24.24 -4.99 6.38
CA GLN A 93 22.85 -4.56 6.22
C GLN A 93 22.57 -4.07 4.81
N LYS A 94 23.51 -3.33 4.22
CA LYS A 94 23.37 -2.87 2.85
C LYS A 94 23.31 -4.04 1.87
N THR A 95 24.18 -5.01 2.08
CA THR A 95 24.24 -6.20 1.24
C THR A 95 22.94 -7.00 1.35
N GLU A 96 22.44 -7.18 2.57
CA GLU A 96 21.17 -7.87 2.78
C GLU A 96 20.01 -7.17 2.10
N LEU A 97 19.96 -5.85 2.21
CA LEU A 97 18.91 -5.06 1.58
C LEU A 97 18.94 -5.21 0.07
N ILE A 98 20.12 -5.11 -0.52
CA ILE A 98 20.29 -5.25 -1.96
C ILE A 98 19.87 -6.64 -2.42
N ASN A 99 20.30 -7.67 -1.69
CA ASN A 99 19.93 -9.04 -2.03
C ASN A 99 18.43 -9.27 -1.93
N ALA A 100 17.78 -8.71 -0.90
CA ALA A 100 16.34 -8.85 -0.73
C ALA A 100 15.56 -8.19 -1.89
N LEU A 101 16.13 -7.14 -2.47
CA LEU A 101 15.47 -6.42 -3.56
C LEU A 101 15.72 -7.05 -4.92
N PHE A 102 16.88 -7.66 -5.13
CA PHE A 102 17.28 -8.13 -6.44
C PHE A 102 17.27 -9.65 -6.61
N VAL A 103 17.36 -10.39 -5.51
CA VAL A 103 17.31 -11.83 -5.60
C VAL A 103 15.86 -12.27 -5.48
N LYS A 104 15.30 -12.72 -6.58
CA LYS A 104 13.94 -13.26 -6.61
C LYS A 104 13.98 -14.74 -6.90
N GLU A 105 13.34 -15.48 -6.09
CA GLU A 105 13.21 -16.91 -6.26
C GLU A 105 11.91 -17.27 -6.95
#